data_de285f162a5f34b3f09b6830d1ab8603
#
_entry.id   de285f162a5f34b3f09b6830d1ab8603
#
_cell.length_a   1.000
_cell.length_b   1.000
_cell.length_c   1.000
_cell.angle_alpha   90.00
_cell.angle_beta   90.00
_cell.angle_gamma   90.00
#
_symmetry.space_group_name_H-M   'P 1'
#
loop_
_entity.id
_entity.type
_entity.pdbx_description
1 polymer ?
#
loop_
_entity_poly.entity_id
_entity_poly.type
_entity_poly.pdbx_seq_one_letter_code
_entity_poly.pdbx_strand_id
1 'polypeptide(L)'
;SGTMEMFGVPAEESTITAKGDPELAELIASLANQANIPIGMGDQYDGPIDHATYVPLYFLRDFLPRTTVVRVGLSGLSPREHRMMGRCFELAANILGRRVVLVASGDLSHKLTHDGPYGFNEAGPQFDQNITSIFRSGELDDLFAFDELFCEEAAECGLRSFQVMAGALADTVYSSELLSYEGPFGVGYAIACFEVEGSEEAAAEEEAAIEEATEAQAAHEGALVEGE
;
A
#
# COMPACT_ATOMS: atom_id res chain seq x y z
N SER A 1 7.63 -15.53 0.51
CA SER A 1 6.36 -16.12 0.05
C SER A 1 5.33 -16.19 1.17
N GLY A 2 4.06 -16.26 0.82
CA GLY A 2 2.95 -16.43 1.77
C GLY A 2 1.85 -17.32 1.20
N THR A 3 1.00 -17.83 2.09
CA THR A 3 -0.15 -18.71 1.76
C THR A 3 -1.38 -18.29 2.55
N MET A 4 -2.55 -18.80 2.16
CA MET A 4 -3.81 -18.64 2.89
C MET A 4 -4.20 -19.87 3.72
N GLU A 5 -3.26 -20.74 4.08
CA GLU A 5 -3.55 -21.94 4.87
C GLU A 5 -4.23 -21.63 6.20
N MET A 6 -3.91 -20.49 6.83
CA MET A 6 -4.56 -20.02 8.04
C MET A 6 -6.08 -19.77 7.87
N PHE A 7 -6.54 -19.55 6.64
CA PHE A 7 -7.95 -19.40 6.27
C PHE A 7 -8.55 -20.67 5.64
N GLY A 8 -7.83 -21.80 5.72
CA GLY A 8 -8.29 -23.09 5.20
C GLY A 8 -8.14 -23.26 3.69
N VAL A 9 -7.40 -22.39 3.02
CA VAL A 9 -7.09 -22.54 1.58
C VAL A 9 -5.76 -23.28 1.43
N PRO A 10 -5.69 -24.37 0.64
CA PRO A 10 -4.45 -25.13 0.45
C PRO A 10 -3.30 -24.25 -0.06
N ALA A 11 -2.07 -24.51 0.43
CA ALA A 11 -0.88 -23.78 0.00
C ALA A 11 -0.66 -23.82 -1.50
N GLU A 12 -0.94 -24.95 -2.14
CA GLU A 12 -0.80 -25.17 -3.59
C GLU A 12 -1.65 -24.19 -4.42
N GLU A 13 -2.81 -23.78 -3.87
CA GLU A 13 -3.75 -22.87 -4.53
C GLU A 13 -3.55 -21.41 -4.16
N SER A 14 -2.86 -21.16 -3.05
CA SER A 14 -2.77 -19.82 -2.45
C SER A 14 -1.35 -19.27 -2.32
N THR A 15 -0.32 -20.01 -2.71
CA THR A 15 1.06 -19.52 -2.62
C THR A 15 1.30 -18.36 -3.56
N ILE A 16 1.76 -17.23 -2.99
CA ILE A 16 2.30 -16.10 -3.74
C ILE A 16 3.76 -15.87 -3.37
N THR A 17 4.52 -15.36 -4.32
CA THR A 17 5.91 -14.97 -4.12
C THR A 17 6.12 -13.57 -4.68
N ALA A 18 6.70 -12.70 -3.86
CA ALA A 18 7.07 -11.35 -4.26
C ALA A 18 8.58 -11.18 -4.16
N LYS A 19 9.17 -10.46 -5.10
CA LYS A 19 10.58 -10.09 -5.09
C LYS A 19 10.74 -8.78 -4.30
N GLY A 20 11.71 -8.72 -3.40
CA GLY A 20 12.03 -7.50 -2.67
C GLY A 20 12.78 -6.46 -3.50
N ASP A 21 12.70 -5.18 -3.09
CA ASP A 21 13.52 -4.08 -3.61
C ASP A 21 14.43 -3.55 -2.48
N PRO A 22 15.62 -4.11 -2.29
CA PRO A 22 16.53 -3.69 -1.24
C PRO A 22 17.03 -2.25 -1.44
N GLU A 23 17.28 -1.82 -2.67
CA GLU A 23 17.77 -0.47 -2.96
C GLU A 23 16.77 0.60 -2.52
N LEU A 24 15.50 0.42 -2.87
CA LEU A 24 14.41 1.34 -2.44
C LEU A 24 14.24 1.29 -0.92
N ALA A 25 14.26 0.11 -0.31
CA ALA A 25 14.10 -0.04 1.14
C ALA A 25 15.25 0.63 1.92
N GLU A 26 16.51 0.45 1.50
CA GLU A 26 17.68 1.06 2.12
C GLU A 26 17.65 2.59 1.99
N LEU A 27 17.24 3.11 0.84
CA LEU A 27 17.11 4.55 0.65
C LEU A 27 16.00 5.14 1.53
N ILE A 28 14.84 4.50 1.61
CA ILE A 28 13.76 4.90 2.52
C ILE A 28 14.27 4.94 3.96
N ALA A 29 14.96 3.89 4.41
CA ALA A 29 15.51 3.82 5.76
C ALA A 29 16.54 4.93 6.02
N SER A 30 17.40 5.22 5.04
CA SER A 30 18.38 6.31 5.13
C SER A 30 17.71 7.68 5.28
N LEU A 31 16.70 7.96 4.47
CA LEU A 31 15.94 9.22 4.53
C LEU A 31 15.16 9.36 5.84
N ALA A 32 14.52 8.30 6.31
CA ALA A 32 13.81 8.27 7.59
C ALA A 32 14.77 8.56 8.77
N ASN A 33 15.96 7.93 8.78
CA ASN A 33 16.98 8.20 9.80
C ASN A 33 17.48 9.65 9.76
N GLN A 34 17.65 10.25 8.57
CA GLN A 34 18.00 11.66 8.43
C GLN A 34 16.89 12.59 8.96
N ALA A 35 15.63 12.18 8.84
CA ALA A 35 14.47 12.87 9.40
C ALA A 35 14.24 12.59 10.90
N ASN A 36 15.14 11.84 11.57
CA ASN A 36 15.03 11.38 12.95
C ASN A 36 13.81 10.49 13.21
N ILE A 37 13.37 9.73 12.22
CA ILE A 37 12.33 8.72 12.38
C ILE A 37 13.02 7.39 12.66
N PRO A 38 12.74 6.75 13.82
CA PRO A 38 13.33 5.47 14.14
C PRO A 38 12.78 4.39 13.19
N ILE A 39 13.66 3.83 12.38
CA ILE A 39 13.37 2.73 11.46
C ILE A 39 14.43 1.67 11.56
N GLY A 40 14.03 0.42 11.53
CA GLY A 40 14.93 -0.74 11.48
C GLY A 40 14.73 -1.52 10.19
N MET A 41 15.82 -1.97 9.59
CA MET A 41 15.77 -2.97 8.53
C MET A 41 15.63 -4.34 9.19
N GLY A 42 14.45 -4.94 9.05
CA GLY A 42 14.20 -6.30 9.54
C GLY A 42 14.67 -7.37 8.54
N ASP A 43 14.63 -8.65 8.96
CA ASP A 43 14.91 -9.81 8.08
C ASP A 43 13.76 -10.06 7.07
N GLN A 44 13.35 -8.98 6.40
CA GLN A 44 12.07 -8.94 5.68
C GLN A 44 12.05 -9.71 4.36
N TYR A 45 13.22 -10.04 3.84
CA TYR A 45 13.30 -10.65 2.51
C TYR A 45 13.16 -12.18 2.52
N ASP A 46 13.46 -12.83 3.64
CA ASP A 46 13.47 -14.31 3.77
C ASP A 46 12.31 -14.86 4.63
N GLY A 47 11.51 -14.01 5.24
CA GLY A 47 10.39 -14.41 6.11
C GLY A 47 9.08 -14.66 5.37
N PRO A 48 8.10 -15.32 6.02
CA PRO A 48 6.74 -15.45 5.50
C PRO A 48 6.08 -14.09 5.37
N ILE A 49 5.20 -13.94 4.39
CA ILE A 49 4.36 -12.76 4.22
C ILE A 49 3.20 -12.87 5.21
N ASP A 50 2.99 -11.83 6.05
CA ASP A 50 1.83 -11.75 6.93
C ASP A 50 0.54 -11.50 6.14
N HIS A 51 -0.63 -11.65 6.79
CA HIS A 51 -1.92 -11.51 6.11
C HIS A 51 -2.18 -10.09 5.62
N ALA A 52 -1.73 -9.05 6.33
CA ALA A 52 -1.92 -7.65 5.93
C ALA A 52 -1.16 -7.32 4.62
N THR A 53 -0.03 -7.97 4.40
CA THR A 53 0.72 -7.92 3.14
C THR A 53 0.15 -8.90 2.11
N TYR A 54 -0.23 -10.09 2.55
CA TYR A 54 -0.70 -11.15 1.65
C TYR A 54 -1.97 -10.76 0.90
N VAL A 55 -2.98 -10.26 1.61
CA VAL A 55 -4.30 -9.97 1.03
C VAL A 55 -4.21 -9.03 -0.18
N PRO A 56 -3.62 -7.83 -0.09
CA PRO A 56 -3.49 -6.98 -1.27
C PRO A 56 -2.62 -7.60 -2.37
N LEU A 57 -1.52 -8.26 -2.03
CA LEU A 57 -0.66 -8.89 -3.02
C LEU A 57 -1.32 -10.08 -3.74
N TYR A 58 -2.26 -10.76 -3.09
CA TYR A 58 -3.03 -11.83 -3.75
C TYR A 58 -3.87 -11.29 -4.91
N PHE A 59 -4.49 -10.13 -4.74
CA PHE A 59 -5.24 -9.47 -5.82
C PHE A 59 -4.34 -8.88 -6.90
N LEU A 60 -3.10 -8.54 -6.55
CA LEU A 60 -2.10 -8.00 -7.46
C LEU A 60 -1.15 -9.08 -8.04
N ARG A 61 -1.40 -10.36 -7.79
CA ARG A 61 -0.48 -11.46 -8.11
C ARG A 61 -0.06 -11.54 -9.57
N ASP A 62 -0.90 -11.10 -10.49
CA ASP A 62 -0.61 -11.12 -11.92
C ASP A 62 0.45 -10.09 -12.34
N PHE A 63 0.67 -9.08 -11.48
CA PHE A 63 1.70 -8.05 -11.66
C PHE A 63 3.02 -8.37 -10.96
N LEU A 64 3.02 -9.26 -9.95
CA LEU A 64 4.20 -9.57 -9.13
C LEU A 64 5.42 -10.07 -9.93
N PRO A 65 5.29 -10.82 -11.04
CA PRO A 65 6.45 -11.23 -11.84
C PRO A 65 7.28 -10.07 -12.40
N ARG A 66 6.64 -8.89 -12.58
CA ARG A 66 7.26 -7.68 -13.15
C ARG A 66 7.47 -6.57 -12.13
N THR A 67 7.16 -6.81 -10.85
CA THR A 67 7.14 -5.80 -9.80
C THR A 67 8.00 -6.25 -8.63
N THR A 68 8.70 -5.31 -8.01
CA THR A 68 9.35 -5.51 -6.71
C THR A 68 8.49 -4.93 -5.59
N VAL A 69 8.65 -5.43 -4.37
CA VAL A 69 7.84 -5.05 -3.22
C VAL A 69 8.71 -4.64 -2.05
N VAL A 70 8.43 -3.48 -1.47
CA VAL A 70 8.94 -3.08 -0.15
C VAL A 70 7.79 -3.21 0.85
N ARG A 71 8.02 -3.94 1.94
CA ARG A 71 7.07 -4.06 3.06
C ARG A 71 7.51 -3.15 4.19
N VAL A 72 6.59 -2.38 4.72
CA VAL A 72 6.84 -1.49 5.84
C VAL A 72 5.82 -1.78 6.94
N GLY A 73 6.31 -2.15 8.12
CA GLY A 73 5.48 -2.34 9.30
C GLY A 73 5.08 -1.00 9.91
N LEU A 74 3.92 -0.97 10.53
CA LEU A 74 3.45 0.19 11.28
C LEU A 74 4.09 0.20 12.67
N SER A 75 4.11 1.40 13.29
CA SER A 75 4.70 1.63 14.59
C SER A 75 3.77 2.45 15.48
N GLY A 76 4.13 2.59 16.76
CA GLY A 76 3.46 3.48 17.72
C GLY A 76 3.95 4.94 17.65
N LEU A 77 4.53 5.37 16.53
CA LEU A 77 4.97 6.75 16.32
C LEU A 77 3.78 7.71 16.18
N SER A 78 4.04 9.00 16.31
CA SER A 78 3.01 10.05 16.19
C SER A 78 2.48 10.18 14.74
N PRO A 79 1.27 10.75 14.55
CA PRO A 79 0.74 11.07 13.22
C PRO A 79 1.71 11.91 12.36
N ARG A 80 2.45 12.83 12.99
CA ARG A 80 3.46 13.65 12.32
C ARG A 80 4.60 12.80 11.76
N GLU A 81 5.06 11.82 12.53
CA GLU A 81 6.15 10.91 12.11
C GLU A 81 5.67 9.98 11.00
N HIS A 82 4.42 9.49 11.04
CA HIS A 82 3.82 8.73 9.94
C HIS A 82 3.73 9.57 8.66
N ARG A 83 3.30 10.84 8.75
CA ARG A 83 3.31 11.76 7.61
C ARG A 83 4.72 11.91 7.01
N MET A 84 5.72 12.13 7.87
CA MET A 84 7.10 12.29 7.42
C MET A 84 7.64 11.00 6.79
N MET A 85 7.24 9.83 7.29
CA MET A 85 7.59 8.54 6.69
C MET A 85 7.05 8.41 5.26
N GLY A 86 5.81 8.85 5.02
CA GLY A 86 5.23 8.90 3.67
C GLY A 86 6.04 9.78 2.73
N ARG A 87 6.48 10.95 3.19
CA ARG A 87 7.38 11.83 2.39
C ARG A 87 8.71 11.17 2.07
N CYS A 88 9.24 10.33 2.95
CA CYS A 88 10.45 9.56 2.66
C CYS A 88 10.22 8.54 1.52
N PHE A 89 9.03 7.97 1.42
CA PHE A 89 8.70 7.05 0.32
C PHE A 89 8.65 7.77 -1.02
N GLU A 90 7.93 8.88 -1.09
CA GLU A 90 7.83 9.71 -2.29
C GLU A 90 9.22 10.19 -2.73
N LEU A 91 10.02 10.73 -1.81
CA LEU A 91 11.35 11.21 -2.11
C LEU A 91 12.29 10.09 -2.58
N ALA A 92 12.23 8.91 -1.96
CA ALA A 92 13.04 7.76 -2.37
C ALA A 92 12.67 7.28 -3.77
N ALA A 93 11.37 7.22 -4.09
CA ALA A 93 10.89 6.86 -5.41
C ALA A 93 11.41 7.85 -6.48
N ASN A 94 11.33 9.15 -6.21
CA ASN A 94 11.79 10.20 -7.11
C ASN A 94 13.32 10.15 -7.32
N ILE A 95 14.11 9.97 -6.25
CA ILE A 95 15.58 9.87 -6.35
C ILE A 95 16.00 8.69 -7.23
N LEU A 96 15.32 7.55 -7.11
CA LEU A 96 15.63 6.35 -7.87
C LEU A 96 14.92 6.30 -9.24
N GLY A 97 14.05 7.26 -9.56
CA GLY A 97 13.23 7.24 -10.77
C GLY A 97 12.30 6.02 -10.84
N ARG A 98 11.78 5.57 -9.69
CA ARG A 98 10.87 4.43 -9.60
C ARG A 98 9.42 4.87 -9.73
N ARG A 99 8.64 4.15 -10.52
CA ARG A 99 7.17 4.22 -10.43
C ARG A 99 6.73 3.34 -9.27
N VAL A 100 5.99 3.91 -8.34
CA VAL A 100 5.57 3.24 -7.11
C VAL A 100 4.07 3.29 -6.96
N VAL A 101 3.47 2.16 -6.64
CA VAL A 101 2.10 2.08 -6.11
C VAL A 101 2.21 1.83 -4.61
N LEU A 102 1.66 2.73 -3.81
CA LEU A 102 1.62 2.59 -2.36
C LEU A 102 0.28 1.97 -1.95
N VAL A 103 0.35 0.83 -1.27
CA VAL A 103 -0.83 0.15 -0.72
C VAL A 103 -0.86 0.39 0.78
N ALA A 104 -1.81 1.22 1.24
CA ALA A 104 -2.07 1.46 2.65
C ALA A 104 -3.08 0.40 3.16
N SER A 105 -2.56 -0.67 3.75
CA SER A 105 -3.35 -1.80 4.23
C SER A 105 -3.73 -1.64 5.70
N GLY A 106 -4.98 -1.92 6.04
CA GLY A 106 -5.52 -1.93 7.39
C GLY A 106 -7.04 -1.87 7.37
N ASP A 107 -7.67 -2.46 8.37
CA ASP A 107 -9.12 -2.41 8.53
C ASP A 107 -9.53 -1.07 9.15
N LEU A 108 -10.78 -0.67 8.93
CA LEU A 108 -11.43 0.41 9.65
C LEU A 108 -11.83 -0.09 11.05
N SER A 109 -12.97 0.34 11.58
CA SER A 109 -13.40 -0.10 12.90
C SER A 109 -13.66 -1.60 12.98
N HIS A 110 -13.30 -2.21 14.11
CA HIS A 110 -13.67 -3.58 14.45
C HIS A 110 -14.90 -3.65 15.40
N LYS A 111 -15.61 -2.54 15.62
CA LYS A 111 -16.69 -2.44 16.60
C LYS A 111 -18.01 -1.96 15.99
N LEU A 112 -18.40 -2.53 14.84
CA LEU A 112 -19.61 -2.12 14.13
C LEU A 112 -20.88 -2.82 14.60
N THR A 113 -20.81 -4.03 15.18
CA THR A 113 -21.98 -4.82 15.55
C THR A 113 -21.78 -5.52 16.90
N HIS A 114 -22.88 -5.75 17.63
CA HIS A 114 -22.84 -6.45 18.93
C HIS A 114 -22.34 -7.91 18.83
N ASP A 115 -22.61 -8.56 17.70
CA ASP A 115 -22.23 -9.94 17.42
C ASP A 115 -20.86 -10.04 16.72
N GLY A 116 -20.19 -8.90 16.48
CA GLY A 116 -18.87 -8.84 15.89
C GLY A 116 -17.76 -9.29 16.85
N PRO A 117 -16.55 -9.52 16.35
CA PRO A 117 -15.45 -10.08 17.12
C PRO A 117 -15.01 -9.20 18.31
N TYR A 118 -15.24 -7.90 18.25
CA TYR A 118 -14.87 -6.92 19.27
C TYR A 118 -16.10 -6.23 19.91
N GLY A 119 -17.33 -6.69 19.60
CA GLY A 119 -18.56 -6.08 20.04
C GLY A 119 -18.87 -4.75 19.35
N PHE A 120 -19.76 -3.97 19.94
CA PHE A 120 -20.19 -2.68 19.42
C PHE A 120 -19.69 -1.52 20.28
N ASN A 121 -19.25 -0.44 19.63
CA ASN A 121 -19.01 0.88 20.25
C ASN A 121 -19.49 1.95 19.27
N GLU A 122 -20.10 3.02 19.77
CA GLU A 122 -20.57 4.13 18.94
C GLU A 122 -19.45 4.84 18.16
N ALA A 123 -18.23 4.81 18.68
CA ALA A 123 -17.05 5.31 17.98
C ALA A 123 -16.78 4.55 16.68
N GLY A 124 -17.15 3.26 16.59
CA GLY A 124 -16.90 2.44 15.42
C GLY A 124 -17.54 2.98 14.15
N PRO A 125 -18.88 3.06 14.05
CA PRO A 125 -19.55 3.62 12.88
C PRO A 125 -19.15 5.07 12.59
N GLN A 126 -18.85 5.87 13.63
CA GLN A 126 -18.42 7.25 13.46
C GLN A 126 -17.03 7.33 12.83
N PHE A 127 -16.10 6.47 13.27
CA PHE A 127 -14.77 6.37 12.68
C PHE A 127 -14.85 6.02 11.20
N ASP A 128 -15.61 4.97 10.85
CA ASP A 128 -15.79 4.53 9.47
C ASP A 128 -16.42 5.61 8.59
N GLN A 129 -17.41 6.33 9.13
CA GLN A 129 -18.02 7.47 8.44
C GLN A 129 -17.00 8.58 8.16
N ASN A 130 -16.17 8.91 9.13
CA ASN A 130 -15.14 9.95 8.98
C ASN A 130 -14.11 9.54 7.92
N ILE A 131 -13.55 8.32 8.01
CA ILE A 131 -12.57 7.82 7.02
C ILE A 131 -13.16 7.78 5.62
N THR A 132 -14.36 7.24 5.46
CA THR A 132 -15.01 7.17 4.13
C THR A 132 -15.37 8.54 3.57
N SER A 133 -15.66 9.53 4.42
CA SER A 133 -15.85 10.92 4.01
C SER A 133 -14.54 11.54 3.51
N ILE A 134 -13.44 11.38 4.25
CA ILE A 134 -12.10 11.83 3.87
C ILE A 134 -11.68 11.21 2.53
N PHE A 135 -11.91 9.90 2.35
CA PHE A 135 -11.58 9.22 1.11
C PHE A 135 -12.41 9.68 -0.10
N ARG A 136 -13.66 10.14 0.12
CA ARG A 136 -14.47 10.72 -0.96
C ARG A 136 -14.06 12.15 -1.31
N SER A 137 -13.72 12.95 -0.30
CA SER A 137 -13.36 14.36 -0.51
C SER A 137 -11.92 14.54 -0.99
N GLY A 138 -11.03 13.60 -0.65
CA GLY A 138 -9.60 13.74 -0.87
C GLY A 138 -8.89 14.63 0.15
N GLU A 139 -9.58 15.11 1.20
CA GLU A 139 -9.01 15.95 2.26
C GLU A 139 -8.16 15.12 3.24
N LEU A 140 -7.07 14.52 2.71
CA LEU A 140 -6.23 13.57 3.47
C LEU A 140 -5.55 14.17 4.69
N ASP A 141 -5.43 15.50 4.78
CA ASP A 141 -4.89 16.17 5.98
C ASP A 141 -5.76 15.94 7.21
N ASP A 142 -7.05 15.69 7.06
CA ASP A 142 -7.95 15.37 8.17
C ASP A 142 -7.60 14.05 8.88
N LEU A 143 -6.86 13.15 8.22
CA LEU A 143 -6.36 11.91 8.84
C LEU A 143 -5.41 12.15 10.02
N PHE A 144 -4.84 13.34 10.13
CA PHE A 144 -3.91 13.70 11.21
C PHE A 144 -4.60 14.34 12.42
N ALA A 145 -5.93 14.59 12.34
CA ALA A 145 -6.72 15.25 13.39
C ALA A 145 -7.47 14.25 14.30
N PHE A 146 -7.36 12.95 14.06
CA PHE A 146 -8.04 11.94 14.87
C PHE A 146 -7.48 11.89 16.29
N ASP A 147 -8.40 11.87 17.26
CA ASP A 147 -8.07 11.67 18.68
C ASP A 147 -7.72 10.19 18.95
N GLU A 148 -6.66 9.96 19.73
CA GLU A 148 -6.15 8.60 19.98
C GLU A 148 -7.16 7.75 20.77
N LEU A 149 -7.84 8.30 21.76
CA LEU A 149 -8.84 7.59 22.55
C LEU A 149 -10.05 7.18 21.67
N PHE A 150 -10.48 8.09 20.78
CA PHE A 150 -11.54 7.78 19.82
C PHE A 150 -11.14 6.62 18.89
N CYS A 151 -9.90 6.59 18.42
CA CYS A 151 -9.38 5.49 17.60
C CYS A 151 -9.32 4.15 18.38
N GLU A 152 -8.88 4.19 19.65
CA GLU A 152 -8.89 3.01 20.53
C GLU A 152 -10.32 2.49 20.77
N GLU A 153 -11.29 3.38 21.00
CA GLU A 153 -12.69 3.01 21.15
C GLU A 153 -13.29 2.40 19.89
N ALA A 154 -12.89 2.87 18.71
CA ALA A 154 -13.26 2.29 17.43
C ALA A 154 -12.54 0.96 17.15
N ALA A 155 -11.42 0.70 17.82
CA ALA A 155 -10.53 -0.46 17.61
C ALA A 155 -10.11 -0.62 16.14
N GLU A 156 -9.69 0.48 15.53
CA GLU A 156 -9.20 0.50 14.16
C GLU A 156 -7.76 -0.01 14.05
N CYS A 157 -7.31 -0.36 12.84
CA CYS A 157 -5.90 -0.69 12.60
C CYS A 157 -5.34 -0.07 11.31
N GLY A 158 -6.12 0.71 10.57
CA GLY A 158 -5.75 1.27 9.28
C GLY A 158 -5.22 2.70 9.32
N LEU A 159 -5.59 3.51 10.32
CA LEU A 159 -5.32 4.95 10.32
C LEU A 159 -3.84 5.29 10.10
N ARG A 160 -2.93 4.57 10.75
CA ARG A 160 -1.49 4.83 10.64
C ARG A 160 -0.95 4.58 9.23
N SER A 161 -1.43 3.54 8.55
CA SER A 161 -1.08 3.31 7.14
C SER A 161 -1.65 4.39 6.22
N PHE A 162 -2.86 4.87 6.49
CA PHE A 162 -3.47 5.98 5.76
C PHE A 162 -2.73 7.28 5.98
N GLN A 163 -2.21 7.54 7.18
CA GLN A 163 -1.37 8.70 7.48
C GLN A 163 -0.03 8.66 6.72
N VAL A 164 0.56 7.48 6.58
CA VAL A 164 1.77 7.30 5.73
C VAL A 164 1.44 7.59 4.27
N MET A 165 0.34 7.06 3.75
CA MET A 165 -0.13 7.33 2.39
C MET A 165 -0.38 8.83 2.17
N ALA A 166 -1.10 9.48 3.08
CA ALA A 166 -1.35 10.92 3.02
C ALA A 166 -0.04 11.73 3.01
N GLY A 167 0.96 11.27 3.75
CA GLY A 167 2.30 11.87 3.73
C GLY A 167 2.99 11.74 2.38
N ALA A 168 2.87 10.61 1.71
CA ALA A 168 3.44 10.39 0.39
C ALA A 168 2.76 11.24 -0.71
N LEU A 169 1.49 11.59 -0.52
CA LEU A 169 0.70 12.39 -1.45
C LEU A 169 0.71 13.90 -1.15
N ALA A 170 1.35 14.34 -0.06
CA ALA A 170 1.22 15.70 0.48
C ALA A 170 1.62 16.82 -0.49
N ASP A 171 2.56 16.57 -1.40
CA ASP A 171 3.07 17.55 -2.36
C ASP A 171 2.68 17.19 -3.82
N THR A 172 1.67 16.31 -4.00
CA THR A 172 1.20 15.89 -5.31
C THR A 172 -0.23 16.36 -5.56
N VAL A 173 -0.59 16.53 -6.83
CA VAL A 173 -1.98 16.70 -7.25
C VAL A 173 -2.55 15.33 -7.57
N TYR A 174 -3.69 14.98 -6.99
CA TYR A 174 -4.33 13.69 -7.18
C TYR A 174 -5.85 13.81 -7.21
N SER A 175 -6.49 12.87 -7.85
CA SER A 175 -7.92 12.59 -7.70
C SER A 175 -8.14 11.56 -6.61
N SER A 176 -9.34 11.56 -6.02
CA SER A 176 -9.71 10.64 -4.95
C SER A 176 -11.05 9.99 -5.27
N GLU A 177 -11.11 8.66 -5.13
CA GLU A 177 -12.33 7.90 -5.31
C GLU A 177 -12.47 6.82 -4.23
N LEU A 178 -13.59 6.84 -3.49
CA LEU A 178 -13.99 5.72 -2.64
C LEU A 178 -14.74 4.70 -3.49
N LEU A 179 -14.10 3.58 -3.80
CA LEU A 179 -14.64 2.53 -4.65
C LEU A 179 -15.68 1.67 -3.94
N SER A 180 -15.45 1.34 -2.66
CA SER A 180 -16.40 0.57 -1.86
C SER A 180 -16.22 0.80 -0.37
N TYR A 181 -17.30 0.59 0.39
CA TYR A 181 -17.27 0.45 1.85
C TYR A 181 -18.31 -0.59 2.25
N GLU A 182 -17.89 -1.56 3.04
CA GLU A 182 -18.73 -2.61 3.60
C GLU A 182 -18.33 -2.87 5.05
N GLY A 183 -19.32 -3.29 5.86
CA GLY A 183 -19.12 -3.65 7.28
C GLY A 183 -19.59 -5.06 7.61
N PRO A 184 -19.26 -6.10 6.84
CA PRO A 184 -19.64 -7.47 7.17
C PRO A 184 -18.94 -7.90 8.48
N PHE A 185 -19.57 -8.80 9.22
CA PHE A 185 -18.96 -9.43 10.40
C PHE A 185 -18.54 -8.46 11.52
N GLY A 186 -19.00 -7.20 11.48
CA GLY A 186 -18.68 -6.20 12.52
C GLY A 186 -17.35 -5.48 12.34
N VAL A 187 -16.71 -5.63 11.19
CA VAL A 187 -15.46 -4.95 10.80
C VAL A 187 -15.69 -4.11 9.55
N GLY A 188 -15.20 -2.87 9.55
CA GLY A 188 -15.29 -1.97 8.40
C GLY A 188 -14.16 -2.20 7.41
N TYR A 189 -14.52 -2.33 6.13
CA TYR A 189 -13.60 -2.45 5.00
C TYR A 189 -13.90 -1.38 3.97
N ALA A 190 -12.87 -0.65 3.55
CA ALA A 190 -12.99 0.32 2.48
C ALA A 190 -11.94 0.05 1.40
N ILE A 191 -12.29 0.33 0.15
CA ILE A 191 -11.34 0.39 -0.95
C ILE A 191 -11.43 1.80 -1.53
N ALA A 192 -10.32 2.50 -1.58
CA ALA A 192 -10.20 3.82 -2.18
C ALA A 192 -8.97 3.89 -3.09
N CYS A 193 -9.05 4.71 -4.11
CA CYS A 193 -7.96 4.99 -5.04
C CYS A 193 -7.63 6.48 -5.00
N PHE A 194 -6.34 6.80 -4.99
CA PHE A 194 -5.80 8.16 -5.08
C PHE A 194 -4.83 8.17 -6.27
N GLU A 195 -5.27 8.74 -7.37
CA GLU A 195 -4.52 8.73 -8.62
C GLU A 195 -3.78 10.04 -8.80
N VAL A 196 -2.44 9.96 -8.88
CA VAL A 196 -1.57 11.14 -9.06
C VAL A 196 -1.68 11.60 -10.50
N GLU A 197 -1.90 12.90 -10.71
CA GLU A 197 -2.01 13.50 -12.05
C GLU A 197 -0.73 13.26 -12.88
N GLY A 198 -0.91 12.93 -14.14
CA GLY A 198 0.17 12.60 -15.08
C GLY A 198 0.70 11.16 -14.96
N SER A 199 0.22 10.36 -14.03
CA SER A 199 0.63 8.96 -13.88
C SER A 199 0.20 8.08 -15.05
N GLU A 200 -0.97 8.33 -15.64
CA GLU A 200 -1.48 7.62 -16.82
C GLU A 200 -0.63 7.90 -18.07
N GLU A 201 -0.23 9.16 -18.29
CA GLU A 201 0.62 9.53 -19.42
C GLU A 201 2.00 8.87 -19.33
N ALA A 202 2.62 8.90 -18.14
CA ALA A 202 3.89 8.23 -17.88
C ALA A 202 3.80 6.70 -18.06
N ALA A 203 2.67 6.09 -17.64
CA ALA A 203 2.42 4.66 -17.83
C ALA A 203 2.28 4.29 -19.31
N ALA A 204 1.55 5.09 -20.08
CA ALA A 204 1.37 4.87 -21.52
C ALA A 204 2.68 5.04 -22.31
N GLU A 205 3.51 6.02 -21.97
CA GLU A 205 4.83 6.22 -22.57
C GLU A 205 5.77 5.03 -22.34
N GLU A 206 5.74 4.46 -21.12
CA GLU A 206 6.57 3.29 -20.82
C GLU A 206 6.05 2.01 -21.48
N GLU A 207 4.73 1.81 -21.53
CA GLU A 207 4.14 0.67 -22.24
C GLU A 207 4.52 0.69 -23.73
N ALA A 208 4.47 1.85 -24.36
CA ALA A 208 4.93 2.06 -25.73
C ALA A 208 6.44 1.79 -25.89
N ALA A 209 7.27 2.24 -24.95
CA ALA A 209 8.71 1.98 -24.98
C ALA A 209 9.07 0.50 -24.79
N ILE A 210 8.32 -0.23 -23.96
CA ILE A 210 8.49 -1.68 -23.77
C ILE A 210 8.09 -2.44 -25.05
N GLU A 211 7.00 -2.04 -25.68
CA GLU A 211 6.54 -2.64 -26.94
C GLU A 211 7.57 -2.44 -28.06
N GLU A 212 8.08 -1.22 -28.22
CA GLU A 212 9.13 -0.92 -29.19
C GLU A 212 10.45 -1.71 -28.93
N ALA A 213 10.87 -1.82 -27.67
CA ALA A 213 12.04 -2.61 -27.31
C ALA A 213 11.86 -4.11 -27.58
N THR A 214 10.65 -4.62 -27.35
CA THR A 214 10.31 -6.04 -27.59
C THR A 214 10.29 -6.35 -29.09
N GLU A 215 9.73 -5.47 -29.90
CA GLU A 215 9.74 -5.58 -31.37
C GLU A 215 11.16 -5.51 -31.95
N ALA A 216 11.99 -4.60 -31.45
CA ALA A 216 13.38 -4.47 -31.85
C ALA A 216 14.20 -5.71 -31.52
N GLN A 217 13.97 -6.33 -30.37
CA GLN A 217 14.63 -7.57 -29.97
C GLN A 217 14.20 -8.75 -30.84
N ALA A 218 12.91 -8.88 -31.10
CA ALA A 218 12.38 -9.94 -31.99
C ALA A 218 12.90 -9.80 -33.42
N ALA A 219 13.01 -8.59 -33.93
CA ALA A 219 13.60 -8.32 -35.25
C ALA A 219 15.09 -8.67 -35.32
N HIS A 220 15.83 -8.43 -34.22
CA HIS A 220 17.24 -8.78 -34.13
C HIS A 220 17.47 -10.31 -34.09
N GLU A 221 16.65 -11.03 -33.31
CA GLU A 221 16.71 -12.49 -33.25
C GLU A 221 16.31 -13.14 -34.57
N GLY A 222 15.29 -12.60 -35.26
CA GLY A 222 14.89 -13.06 -36.61
C GLY A 222 15.99 -12.90 -37.64
N ALA A 223 16.75 -11.80 -37.61
CA ALA A 223 17.84 -11.54 -38.53
C ALA A 223 19.07 -12.46 -38.30
N LEU A 224 19.25 -12.97 -37.08
CA LEU A 224 20.32 -13.92 -36.77
C LEU A 224 20.02 -15.34 -37.25
N VAL A 225 18.76 -15.71 -37.39
CA VAL A 225 18.33 -17.06 -37.87
C VAL A 225 18.37 -17.16 -39.39
N GLU A 226 18.21 -16.07 -40.15
CA GLU A 226 18.25 -16.05 -41.60
C GLU A 226 19.69 -15.93 -42.16
N GLY A 227 20.69 -15.79 -41.32
CA GLY A 227 22.11 -15.60 -41.69
C GLY A 227 22.98 -16.87 -41.61
N GLU A 228 22.40 -18.06 -41.31
CA GLU A 228 23.06 -19.36 -41.37
C GLU A 228 22.57 -20.15 -42.62
#